data_ee899823f9edc32599785577cee6d6f7
#
_entry.id   ee899823f9edc32599785577cee6d6f7
#
_cell.length_a   1.000
_cell.length_b   1.000
_cell.length_c   1.000
_cell.angle_alpha   90.00
_cell.angle_beta   90.00
_cell.angle_gamma   90.00
#
_symmetry.space_group_name_H-M   'P 1'
#
loop_
_entity.id
_entity.type
_entity.pdbx_description
1 polymer ?
#
loop_
_entity_poly.entity_id
_entity_poly.type
_entity_poly.pdbx_seq_one_letter_code
_entity_poly.pdbx_strand_id
1 'polypeptide(L)'
;MLFRSIVQKSVQNGNKAEFKRNIQNIIKEFDELPLKDIKKPRVGIVGEILVKFLPLANNFLVDLLESEGAEAVCPDLLDFFMYSLYNANFKAEYLGKKKSGARINNLLIAYLENYRKVAKVALQNSRRFEPPTPIAHMAEYASPIVSCGNQTGEGWFLTGEMIELIKSGVSNIVCAQPFG
;
A
#
# COMPACT_ATOMS: atom_id res chain seq x y z
N MET A 1 -21.62 -7.50 0.55
CA MET A 1 -22.51 -6.51 1.22
C MET A 1 -22.21 -6.29 2.70
N LEU A 2 -21.87 -7.33 3.47
CA LEU A 2 -21.59 -7.23 4.90
C LEU A 2 -20.38 -6.32 5.22
N PHE A 3 -19.29 -6.50 4.51
CA PHE A 3 -18.06 -5.70 4.61
C PHE A 3 -18.31 -4.19 4.56
N ARG A 4 -19.05 -3.70 3.56
CA ARG A 4 -19.34 -2.27 3.41
C ARG A 4 -20.09 -1.68 4.62
N SER A 5 -21.03 -2.42 5.18
CA SER A 5 -21.78 -1.97 6.37
C SER A 5 -20.93 -1.97 7.64
N ILE A 6 -19.99 -2.90 7.78
CA ILE A 6 -19.03 -2.95 8.89
C ILE A 6 -18.10 -1.74 8.85
N VAL A 7 -17.54 -1.42 7.68
CA VAL A 7 -16.67 -0.25 7.50
C VAL A 7 -17.43 1.05 7.81
N GLN A 8 -18.65 1.23 7.29
CA GLN A 8 -19.46 2.41 7.56
C GLN A 8 -19.72 2.61 9.06
N LYS A 9 -20.08 1.54 9.78
CA LYS A 9 -20.29 1.60 11.23
C LYS A 9 -19.01 1.94 11.99
N SER A 10 -17.88 1.37 11.60
CA SER A 10 -16.58 1.67 12.22
C SER A 10 -16.18 3.14 12.07
N VAL A 11 -16.43 3.73 10.90
CA VAL A 11 -16.13 5.15 10.64
C VAL A 11 -17.05 6.06 11.47
N GLN A 12 -18.32 5.69 11.66
CA GLN A 12 -19.28 6.50 12.42
C GLN A 12 -19.05 6.47 13.94
N ASN A 13 -18.65 5.32 14.49
CA ASN A 13 -18.60 5.13 15.94
C ASN A 13 -17.25 5.44 16.59
N GLY A 14 -16.14 5.49 15.83
CA GLY A 14 -14.80 5.87 16.31
C GLY A 14 -14.22 5.01 17.46
N ASN A 15 -14.83 3.86 17.80
CA ASN A 15 -14.44 3.02 18.91
C ASN A 15 -13.29 2.09 18.52
N LYS A 16 -12.14 2.22 19.21
CA LYS A 16 -10.93 1.42 18.94
C LYS A 16 -11.12 -0.09 19.09
N ALA A 17 -11.92 -0.53 20.08
CA ALA A 17 -12.17 -1.95 20.30
C ALA A 17 -13.04 -2.53 19.18
N GLU A 18 -14.03 -1.78 18.73
CA GLU A 18 -14.87 -2.13 17.60
C GLU A 18 -14.07 -2.13 16.30
N PHE A 19 -13.22 -1.14 16.08
CA PHE A 19 -12.29 -1.09 14.94
C PHE A 19 -11.43 -2.35 14.87
N LYS A 20 -10.78 -2.73 15.98
CA LYS A 20 -9.95 -3.95 16.05
C LYS A 20 -10.76 -5.20 15.68
N ARG A 21 -11.92 -5.38 16.28
CA ARG A 21 -12.80 -6.52 16.02
C ARG A 21 -13.24 -6.57 14.56
N ASN A 22 -13.59 -5.41 13.99
CA ASN A 22 -14.04 -5.31 12.61
C ASN A 22 -12.95 -5.66 11.61
N ILE A 23 -11.71 -5.19 11.83
CA ILE A 23 -10.56 -5.58 10.99
C ILE A 23 -10.33 -7.11 11.04
N GLN A 24 -10.35 -7.70 12.23
CA GLN A 24 -10.18 -9.15 12.39
C GLN A 24 -11.29 -9.93 11.67
N ASN A 25 -12.54 -9.50 11.81
CA ASN A 25 -13.67 -10.14 11.15
C ASN A 25 -13.59 -10.02 9.63
N ILE A 26 -13.20 -8.85 9.10
CA ILE A 26 -13.03 -8.63 7.66
C ILE A 26 -12.01 -9.61 7.09
N ILE A 27 -10.83 -9.68 7.69
CA ILE A 27 -9.76 -10.57 7.23
C ILE A 27 -10.20 -12.03 7.29
N LYS A 28 -10.86 -12.43 8.39
CA LYS A 28 -11.39 -13.77 8.54
C LYS A 28 -12.43 -14.11 7.46
N GLU A 29 -13.38 -13.21 7.20
CA GLU A 29 -14.39 -13.41 6.16
C GLU A 29 -13.76 -13.57 4.78
N PHE A 30 -12.72 -12.78 4.45
CA PHE A 30 -11.98 -12.93 3.19
C PHE A 30 -11.19 -14.25 3.13
N ASP A 31 -10.60 -14.69 4.24
CA ASP A 31 -9.90 -15.99 4.32
C ASP A 31 -10.83 -17.19 4.15
N GLU A 32 -12.09 -17.05 4.56
CA GLU A 32 -13.12 -18.09 4.49
C GLU A 32 -13.89 -18.13 3.17
N LEU A 33 -13.72 -17.13 2.28
CA LEU A 33 -14.37 -17.15 0.98
C LEU A 33 -13.99 -18.40 0.18
N PRO A 34 -14.95 -19.10 -0.45
CA PRO A 34 -14.62 -20.22 -1.32
C PRO A 34 -13.81 -19.73 -2.54
N LEU A 35 -12.68 -20.38 -2.78
CA LEU A 35 -11.85 -20.11 -3.95
C LEU A 35 -12.12 -21.16 -5.02
N LYS A 36 -12.00 -20.74 -6.28
CA LYS A 36 -11.84 -21.66 -7.40
C LYS A 36 -10.37 -22.06 -7.46
N ASP A 37 -10.11 -23.35 -7.71
CA ASP A 37 -8.74 -23.85 -7.90
C ASP A 37 -8.23 -23.49 -9.30
N ILE A 38 -8.03 -22.20 -9.54
CA ILE A 38 -7.53 -21.64 -10.79
C ILE A 38 -6.32 -20.77 -10.46
N LYS A 39 -5.15 -21.16 -10.96
CA LYS A 39 -3.96 -20.31 -10.89
C LYS A 39 -4.00 -19.28 -12.01
N LYS A 40 -3.97 -18.01 -11.64
CA LYS A 40 -3.88 -16.89 -12.57
C LYS A 40 -2.51 -16.22 -12.47
N PRO A 41 -1.96 -15.68 -13.59
CA PRO A 41 -0.79 -14.85 -13.51
C PRO A 41 -1.12 -13.60 -12.69
N ARG A 42 -0.27 -13.29 -11.71
CA ARG A 42 -0.40 -12.09 -10.89
C ARG A 42 0.28 -10.92 -11.55
N VAL A 43 -0.39 -9.76 -11.61
CA VAL A 43 0.10 -8.54 -12.22
C VAL A 43 0.00 -7.40 -11.21
N GLY A 44 1.13 -6.87 -10.78
CA GLY A 44 1.23 -5.71 -9.91
C GLY A 44 0.90 -4.41 -10.67
N ILE A 45 0.12 -3.55 -10.05
CA ILE A 45 -0.18 -2.21 -10.58
C ILE A 45 0.52 -1.19 -9.72
N VAL A 46 1.52 -0.51 -10.27
CA VAL A 46 2.21 0.61 -9.65
C VAL A 46 2.03 1.86 -10.49
N GLY A 47 2.37 3.03 -9.97
CA GLY A 47 2.27 4.25 -10.72
C GLY A 47 1.81 5.45 -9.89
N GLU A 48 1.50 6.53 -10.58
CA GLU A 48 1.01 7.77 -9.96
C GLU A 48 -0.33 7.52 -9.27
N ILE A 49 -0.45 8.04 -8.05
CA ILE A 49 -1.54 7.70 -7.14
C ILE A 49 -2.94 7.90 -7.72
N LEU A 50 -3.17 9.03 -8.39
CA LEU A 50 -4.48 9.31 -9.00
C LEU A 50 -4.77 8.34 -10.14
N VAL A 51 -3.79 8.13 -11.02
CA VAL A 51 -3.93 7.22 -12.16
C VAL A 51 -4.09 5.77 -11.67
N LYS A 52 -3.31 5.35 -10.68
CA LYS A 52 -3.37 4.00 -10.12
C LYS A 52 -4.74 3.66 -9.51
N PHE A 53 -5.35 4.59 -8.78
CA PHE A 53 -6.57 4.32 -8.01
C PHE A 53 -7.87 4.82 -8.65
N LEU A 54 -7.81 5.62 -9.71
CA LEU A 54 -9.00 6.15 -10.39
C LEU A 54 -9.25 5.36 -11.70
N PRO A 55 -10.27 4.49 -11.76
CA PRO A 55 -10.53 3.66 -12.95
C PRO A 55 -10.70 4.46 -14.24
N LEU A 56 -11.34 5.63 -14.18
CA LEU A 56 -11.50 6.53 -15.33
C LEU A 56 -10.17 7.09 -15.85
N ALA A 57 -9.16 7.23 -15.00
CA ALA A 57 -7.85 7.74 -15.38
C ALA A 57 -6.92 6.66 -15.95
N ASN A 58 -7.21 5.37 -15.69
CA ASN A 58 -6.40 4.23 -16.15
C ASN A 58 -7.15 3.28 -17.10
N ASN A 59 -8.26 3.73 -17.66
CA ASN A 59 -9.08 2.94 -18.58
C ASN A 59 -9.55 1.61 -17.96
N PHE A 60 -9.93 1.62 -16.68
CA PHE A 60 -10.41 0.42 -15.97
C PHE A 60 -9.39 -0.73 -16.00
N LEU A 61 -8.12 -0.41 -15.73
CA LEU A 61 -6.99 -1.34 -15.84
C LEU A 61 -7.17 -2.64 -15.04
N VAL A 62 -7.75 -2.57 -13.84
CA VAL A 62 -8.04 -3.77 -13.03
C VAL A 62 -9.04 -4.67 -13.75
N ASP A 63 -10.15 -4.11 -14.21
CA ASP A 63 -11.19 -4.87 -14.94
C ASP A 63 -10.62 -5.48 -16.23
N LEU A 64 -9.76 -4.74 -16.94
CA LEU A 64 -9.07 -5.23 -18.12
C LEU A 64 -8.18 -6.44 -17.78
N LEU A 65 -7.30 -6.34 -16.80
CA LEU A 65 -6.41 -7.44 -16.39
C LEU A 65 -7.20 -8.67 -15.96
N GLU A 66 -8.27 -8.48 -15.20
CA GLU A 66 -9.13 -9.59 -14.76
C GLU A 66 -9.89 -10.24 -15.91
N SER A 67 -10.35 -9.46 -16.91
CA SER A 67 -11.00 -9.98 -18.12
C SER A 67 -10.06 -10.78 -19.01
N GLU A 68 -8.77 -10.41 -19.03
CA GLU A 68 -7.71 -11.15 -19.73
C GLU A 68 -7.20 -12.36 -18.94
N GLY A 69 -7.80 -12.65 -17.78
CA GLY A 69 -7.50 -13.84 -16.98
C GLY A 69 -6.36 -13.68 -15.97
N ALA A 70 -5.87 -12.48 -15.73
CA ALA A 70 -4.88 -12.19 -14.69
C ALA A 70 -5.54 -11.95 -13.32
N GLU A 71 -4.73 -11.90 -12.27
CA GLU A 71 -5.07 -11.40 -10.93
C GLU A 71 -4.36 -10.05 -10.74
N ALA A 72 -5.13 -8.97 -10.62
CA ALA A 72 -4.58 -7.64 -10.37
C ALA A 72 -4.17 -7.48 -8.91
N VAL A 73 -2.95 -7.02 -8.65
CA VAL A 73 -2.40 -6.76 -7.31
C VAL A 73 -2.05 -5.28 -7.20
N CYS A 74 -2.80 -4.54 -6.38
CA CYS A 74 -2.59 -3.12 -6.18
C CYS A 74 -2.06 -2.86 -4.77
N PRO A 75 -0.88 -2.20 -4.61
CA PRO A 75 -0.35 -1.82 -3.30
C PRO A 75 -1.26 -0.88 -2.50
N ASP A 76 -0.98 -0.77 -1.21
CA ASP A 76 -1.76 -0.03 -0.23
C ASP A 76 -1.70 1.51 -0.46
N LEU A 77 -2.85 2.16 -0.39
CA LEU A 77 -2.96 3.62 -0.50
C LEU A 77 -2.29 4.36 0.67
N LEU A 78 -2.30 3.79 1.87
CA LEU A 78 -1.72 4.43 3.06
C LEU A 78 -0.20 4.62 2.94
N ASP A 79 0.47 3.74 2.22
CA ASP A 79 1.92 3.82 2.01
C ASP A 79 2.33 5.09 1.25
N PHE A 80 1.50 5.59 0.35
CA PHE A 80 1.72 6.88 -0.31
C PHE A 80 1.75 8.05 0.69
N PHE A 81 0.85 8.08 1.66
CA PHE A 81 0.87 9.12 2.69
C PHE A 81 2.11 9.00 3.58
N MET A 82 2.50 7.78 3.95
CA MET A 82 3.72 7.55 4.72
C MET A 82 4.98 7.90 3.94
N TYR A 83 5.03 7.60 2.64
CA TYR A 83 6.09 8.06 1.73
C TYR A 83 6.24 9.58 1.75
N SER A 84 5.13 10.31 1.62
CA SER A 84 5.15 11.77 1.62
C SER A 84 5.73 12.35 2.92
N LEU A 85 5.40 11.74 4.07
CA LEU A 85 5.97 12.11 5.36
C LEU A 85 7.46 11.72 5.47
N TYR A 86 7.82 10.53 4.99
CA TYR A 86 9.17 9.98 5.07
C TYR A 86 10.18 10.79 4.26
N ASN A 87 9.76 11.42 3.17
CA ASN A 87 10.57 12.29 2.32
C ASN A 87 11.26 13.44 3.08
N ALA A 88 10.72 13.84 4.23
CA ALA A 88 11.33 14.85 5.08
C ALA A 88 12.70 14.42 5.65
N ASN A 89 12.94 13.12 5.80
CA ASN A 89 14.21 12.58 6.30
C ASN A 89 15.35 12.90 5.33
N PHE A 90 15.18 12.58 4.05
CA PHE A 90 16.16 12.90 3.01
C PHE A 90 16.40 14.43 2.91
N LYS A 91 15.32 15.22 2.97
CA LYS A 91 15.43 16.69 2.92
C LYS A 91 16.19 17.27 4.11
N ALA A 92 16.05 16.67 5.29
CA ALA A 92 16.75 17.11 6.51
C ALA A 92 18.23 16.69 6.50
N GLU A 93 18.55 15.56 5.86
CA GLU A 93 19.91 15.02 5.80
C GLU A 93 20.73 15.68 4.71
N TYR A 94 20.20 15.81 3.51
CA TYR A 94 20.96 16.20 2.32
C TYR A 94 20.63 17.60 1.78
N LEU A 95 19.47 18.18 2.11
CA LEU A 95 19.03 19.46 1.55
C LEU A 95 18.95 20.58 2.60
N GLY A 96 19.57 20.41 3.77
CA GLY A 96 19.66 21.43 4.81
C GLY A 96 18.31 21.83 5.44
N LYS A 97 17.25 21.03 5.27
CA LYS A 97 15.96 21.30 5.92
C LYS A 97 16.03 21.04 7.42
N LYS A 98 15.15 21.69 8.19
CA LYS A 98 15.13 21.56 9.66
C LYS A 98 14.85 20.11 10.09
N LYS A 99 15.74 19.55 10.91
CA LYS A 99 15.56 18.20 11.51
C LYS A 99 14.29 18.06 12.36
N SER A 100 13.79 19.17 12.91
CA SER A 100 12.51 19.18 13.67
C SER A 100 11.33 18.74 12.81
N GLY A 101 11.26 19.17 11.53
CA GLY A 101 10.22 18.73 10.61
C GLY A 101 10.25 17.24 10.34
N ALA A 102 11.45 16.67 10.11
CA ALA A 102 11.60 15.23 9.94
C ALA A 102 11.18 14.45 11.20
N ARG A 103 11.52 14.95 12.41
CA ARG A 103 11.10 14.32 13.67
C ARG A 103 9.58 14.31 13.83
N ILE A 104 8.90 15.42 13.52
CA ILE A 104 7.43 15.51 13.59
C ILE A 104 6.81 14.50 12.61
N ASN A 105 7.30 14.45 11.37
CA ASN A 105 6.79 13.50 10.37
C ASN A 105 7.03 12.04 10.79
N ASN A 106 8.17 11.72 11.39
CA ASN A 106 8.42 10.38 11.91
C ASN A 106 7.49 10.01 13.09
N LEU A 107 7.11 10.98 13.93
CA LEU A 107 6.08 10.76 14.96
C LEU A 107 4.70 10.50 14.34
N LEU A 108 4.35 11.20 13.26
CA LEU A 108 3.11 10.94 12.52
C LEU A 108 3.13 9.56 11.85
N ILE A 109 4.24 9.15 11.26
CA ILE A 109 4.41 7.79 10.72
C ILE A 109 4.23 6.76 11.84
N ALA A 110 4.87 6.94 12.99
CA ALA A 110 4.73 6.02 14.13
C ALA A 110 3.28 5.95 14.65
N TYR A 111 2.57 7.06 14.65
CA TYR A 111 1.16 7.13 15.02
C TYR A 111 0.28 6.34 14.02
N LEU A 112 0.47 6.52 12.72
CA LEU A 112 -0.25 5.79 11.68
C LEU A 112 0.06 4.28 11.75
N GLU A 113 1.35 3.92 11.92
CA GLU A 113 1.77 2.54 12.09
C GLU A 113 1.16 1.87 13.33
N ASN A 114 0.93 2.62 14.40
CA ASN A 114 0.24 2.10 15.59
C ASN A 114 -1.24 1.73 15.30
N TYR A 115 -1.93 2.49 14.44
CA TYR A 115 -3.25 2.10 13.94
C TYR A 115 -3.17 0.88 13.01
N ARG A 116 -2.21 0.89 12.09
CA ARG A 116 -1.96 -0.19 11.13
C ARG A 116 -1.56 -1.50 11.81
N LYS A 117 -0.98 -1.44 13.01
CA LYS A 117 -0.57 -2.61 13.80
C LYS A 117 -1.71 -3.61 14.00
N VAL A 118 -2.95 -3.14 14.17
CA VAL A 118 -4.12 -4.02 14.30
C VAL A 118 -4.32 -4.87 13.04
N ALA A 119 -4.24 -4.24 11.88
CA ALA A 119 -4.35 -4.93 10.59
C ALA A 119 -3.14 -5.85 10.36
N LYS A 120 -1.92 -5.37 10.65
CA LYS A 120 -0.69 -6.18 10.52
C LYS A 120 -0.77 -7.49 11.32
N VAL A 121 -1.17 -7.42 12.59
CA VAL A 121 -1.30 -8.61 13.45
C VAL A 121 -2.38 -9.56 12.93
N ALA A 122 -3.48 -9.05 12.42
CA ALA A 122 -4.54 -9.87 11.85
C ALA A 122 -4.09 -10.54 10.53
N LEU A 123 -3.38 -9.80 9.66
CA LEU A 123 -2.84 -10.30 8.39
C LEU A 123 -1.72 -11.33 8.59
N GLN A 124 -0.90 -11.23 9.65
CA GLN A 124 0.10 -12.26 9.99
C GLN A 124 -0.52 -13.64 10.23
N ASN A 125 -1.80 -13.69 10.61
CA ASN A 125 -2.54 -14.94 10.81
C ASN A 125 -3.43 -15.31 9.60
N SER A 126 -3.43 -14.48 8.56
CA SER A 126 -4.18 -14.76 7.32
C SER A 126 -3.52 -15.87 6.51
N ARG A 127 -4.35 -16.63 5.81
CA ARG A 127 -3.89 -17.66 4.86
C ARG A 127 -3.62 -17.10 3.46
N ARG A 128 -4.05 -15.88 3.18
CA ARG A 128 -4.12 -15.32 1.83
C ARG A 128 -3.42 -13.98 1.68
N PHE A 129 -3.33 -13.23 2.76
CA PHE A 129 -2.85 -11.85 2.73
C PHE A 129 -1.61 -11.70 3.58
N GLU A 130 -0.68 -10.90 3.12
CA GLU A 130 0.53 -10.53 3.85
C GLU A 130 0.39 -9.16 4.50
N PRO A 131 1.05 -8.93 5.64
CA PRO A 131 1.09 -7.62 6.25
C PRO A 131 1.87 -6.63 5.38
N PRO A 132 1.44 -5.36 5.29
CA PRO A 132 2.13 -4.35 4.51
C PRO A 132 3.54 -4.07 5.04
N THR A 133 4.44 -3.79 4.13
CA THR A 133 5.85 -3.46 4.42
C THR A 133 5.97 -2.07 5.04
N PRO A 134 6.79 -1.87 6.09
CA PRO A 134 7.05 -0.54 6.63
C PRO A 134 7.73 0.37 5.61
N ILE A 135 7.37 1.67 5.60
CA ILE A 135 7.89 2.64 4.63
C ILE A 135 9.43 2.75 4.63
N ALA A 136 10.08 2.54 5.76
CA ALA A 136 11.54 2.53 5.85
C ALA A 136 12.15 1.37 5.03
N HIS A 137 11.54 0.18 5.09
CA HIS A 137 11.99 -0.96 4.27
C HIS A 137 11.71 -0.74 2.78
N MET A 138 10.62 -0.05 2.43
CA MET A 138 10.37 0.36 1.04
C MET A 138 11.50 1.27 0.53
N ALA A 139 11.98 2.20 1.36
CA ALA A 139 13.13 3.04 1.03
C ALA A 139 14.42 2.22 0.89
N GLU A 140 14.64 1.22 1.74
CA GLU A 140 15.76 0.28 1.62
C GLU A 140 15.70 -0.54 0.32
N TYR A 141 14.52 -0.95 -0.12
CA TYR A 141 14.33 -1.65 -1.38
C TYR A 141 14.63 -0.77 -2.59
N ALA A 142 14.23 0.50 -2.54
CA ALA A 142 14.46 1.44 -3.63
C ALA A 142 15.92 1.91 -3.72
N SER A 143 16.58 2.14 -2.58
CA SER A 143 17.87 2.84 -2.48
C SER A 143 19.02 2.26 -3.33
N PRO A 144 19.13 0.95 -3.59
CA PRO A 144 20.15 0.40 -4.48
C PRO A 144 19.95 0.75 -5.97
N ILE A 145 18.74 1.14 -6.35
CA ILE A 145 18.33 1.38 -7.75
C ILE A 145 18.17 2.88 -8.01
N VAL A 146 17.50 3.57 -7.09
CA VAL A 146 17.20 5.00 -7.23
C VAL A 146 17.37 5.72 -5.90
N SER A 147 17.93 6.92 -5.94
CA SER A 147 18.07 7.75 -4.73
C SER A 147 16.70 8.14 -4.16
N CYS A 148 16.54 8.08 -2.82
CA CYS A 148 15.39 8.63 -2.13
C CYS A 148 15.22 10.16 -2.26
N GLY A 149 16.16 10.83 -2.96
CA GLY A 149 16.03 12.21 -3.41
C GLY A 149 15.07 12.40 -4.58
N ASN A 150 14.79 11.35 -5.35
CA ASN A 150 13.76 11.36 -6.40
C ASN A 150 12.37 11.27 -5.76
N GLN A 151 11.77 12.42 -5.50
CA GLN A 151 10.55 12.55 -4.69
C GLN A 151 9.34 13.08 -5.47
N THR A 152 9.47 13.28 -6.78
CA THR A 152 8.40 13.80 -7.63
C THR A 152 7.79 12.67 -8.45
N GLY A 153 6.48 12.66 -8.61
CA GLY A 153 5.77 11.62 -9.37
C GLY A 153 5.98 10.22 -8.78
N GLU A 154 5.79 10.10 -7.45
CA GLU A 154 6.10 8.93 -6.60
C GLU A 154 7.58 8.53 -6.55
N GLY A 155 8.38 8.93 -7.51
CA GLY A 155 9.84 8.82 -7.51
C GLY A 155 10.38 7.49 -6.99
N TRP A 156 11.15 7.52 -5.88
CA TRP A 156 11.73 6.32 -5.29
C TRP A 156 10.68 5.33 -4.75
N PHE A 157 9.51 5.84 -4.34
CA PHE A 157 8.45 5.01 -3.77
C PHE A 157 7.90 4.01 -4.79
N LEU A 158 7.68 4.45 -6.03
CA LEU A 158 7.31 3.59 -7.14
C LEU A 158 8.28 2.41 -7.30
N THR A 159 9.58 2.69 -7.28
CA THR A 159 10.62 1.66 -7.36
C THR A 159 10.56 0.72 -6.16
N GLY A 160 10.33 1.25 -4.96
CA GLY A 160 10.14 0.46 -3.75
C GLY A 160 8.94 -0.50 -3.85
N GLU A 161 7.79 -0.02 -4.33
CA GLU A 161 6.59 -0.85 -4.58
C GLU A 161 6.89 -1.97 -5.60
N MET A 162 7.60 -1.65 -6.69
CA MET A 162 7.99 -2.66 -7.69
C MET A 162 8.84 -3.78 -7.07
N ILE A 163 9.84 -3.43 -6.28
CA ILE A 163 10.72 -4.42 -5.64
C ILE A 163 9.98 -5.23 -4.58
N GLU A 164 9.08 -4.61 -3.81
CA GLU A 164 8.22 -5.31 -2.86
C GLU A 164 7.35 -6.36 -3.58
N LEU A 165 6.67 -5.97 -4.65
CA LEU A 165 5.85 -6.87 -5.47
C LEU A 165 6.68 -8.04 -6.01
N ILE A 166 7.86 -7.79 -6.56
CA ILE A 166 8.75 -8.84 -7.06
C ILE A 166 9.13 -9.80 -5.92
N LYS A 167 9.48 -9.29 -4.74
CA LYS A 167 9.84 -10.10 -3.57
C LYS A 167 8.67 -10.94 -3.04
N SER A 168 7.43 -10.45 -3.18
CA SER A 168 6.20 -11.20 -2.85
C SER A 168 5.74 -12.16 -3.96
N GLY A 169 6.55 -12.35 -5.01
CA GLY A 169 6.27 -13.28 -6.10
C GLY A 169 5.35 -12.71 -7.19
N VAL A 170 5.17 -11.39 -7.25
CA VAL A 170 4.44 -10.69 -8.31
C VAL A 170 5.45 -10.06 -9.26
N SER A 171 5.91 -10.82 -10.26
CA SER A 171 6.98 -10.40 -11.17
C SER A 171 6.49 -9.66 -12.42
N ASN A 172 5.21 -9.74 -12.73
CA ASN A 172 4.62 -8.97 -13.84
C ASN A 172 4.09 -7.66 -13.28
N ILE A 173 4.50 -6.54 -13.85
CA ILE A 173 4.16 -5.21 -13.33
C ILE A 173 3.71 -4.30 -14.47
N VAL A 174 2.59 -3.63 -14.25
CA VAL A 174 2.13 -2.51 -15.07
C VAL A 174 2.37 -1.22 -14.30
N CYS A 175 3.08 -0.29 -14.93
CA CYS A 175 3.32 1.04 -14.41
C CYS A 175 2.38 2.03 -15.08
N ALA A 176 1.38 2.53 -14.33
CA ALA A 176 0.39 3.48 -14.83
C ALA A 176 0.78 4.91 -14.41
N GLN A 177 1.24 5.72 -15.37
CA GLN A 177 1.66 7.09 -15.13
C GLN A 177 1.13 8.04 -16.22
N PRO A 178 0.85 9.33 -15.88
CA PRO A 178 0.41 10.33 -16.85
C PRO A 178 1.57 11.04 -17.54
N PHE A 179 2.81 10.71 -17.18
CA PHE A 179 4.02 11.36 -17.70
C PHE A 179 4.46 10.65 -18.99
N GLY A 180 4.61 11.43 -20.05
CA GLY A 180 5.07 10.93 -21.36
C GLY A 180 6.57 10.64 -21.42
#